data_1be30cce60adfcab40c2b7ce8fa4599a
#
_entry.id   1be30cce60adfcab40c2b7ce8fa4599a
#
_cell.length_a   1.000
_cell.length_b   1.000
_cell.length_c   1.000
_cell.angle_alpha   90.00
_cell.angle_beta   90.00
_cell.angle_gamma   90.00
#
_symmetry.space_group_name_H-M   'P 1'
#
loop_
_entity.id
_entity.type
_entity.pdbx_description
1 polymer ?
#
loop_
_entity_poly.entity_id
_entity_poly.type
_entity_poly.pdbx_seq_one_letter_code
_entity_poly.pdbx_strand_id
1 'polypeptide(L)'
;MDGRWKLDQAIPEYAKELLVEDLYKIDEVADGIDMVFCAINLDKEALIKLEEDYAKREVVVVSNNSANRNKDDVPMIIPEINSAHLDVLPAQRKRLGTEKGFIVTKPNCSIQSYVPIFNALKEYGVKEASICTYQAISGSGKTFNEWPEMVENIIPYIGGEEEKSEKEPLKIFGKVVDGKIVPDDSMKLSAQCIRVPVLDGHLACVSFNLENDPGLETLIEKIKKHVPEISKHELPLAPTPFIKYYKENDRPQPVLDRNNEKGMQITVGRLREDNLFDYKFVGLSHNTLRGAAGGAVLTAELIKKLGYLD
;
A
#
# COMPACT_ATOMS: atom_id res chain seq x y z
N MET A 1 11.57 -11.80 -23.50
CA MET A 1 10.32 -11.32 -22.88
C MET A 1 9.10 -11.37 -23.81
N ASP A 2 9.27 -11.34 -25.12
CA ASP A 2 8.24 -11.04 -26.12
C ASP A 2 6.98 -11.93 -26.00
N GLY A 3 6.91 -13.11 -25.82
CA GLY A 3 5.67 -13.91 -25.72
C GLY A 3 4.92 -13.85 -24.38
N ARG A 4 5.39 -13.10 -23.39
CA ARG A 4 4.82 -13.04 -22.03
C ARG A 4 4.28 -11.66 -21.62
N TRP A 5 4.49 -10.65 -22.47
CA TRP A 5 3.97 -9.30 -22.22
C TRP A 5 2.45 -9.27 -22.39
N LYS A 6 1.73 -8.83 -21.36
CA LYS A 6 0.26 -8.83 -21.34
C LYS A 6 -0.37 -7.45 -21.23
N LEU A 7 0.47 -6.40 -21.17
CA LEU A 7 -0.05 -5.03 -21.10
C LEU A 7 -0.39 -4.51 -22.50
N ASP A 8 -1.42 -3.67 -22.60
CA ASP A 8 -1.83 -3.02 -23.86
C ASP A 8 -0.76 -2.07 -24.41
N GLN A 9 0.10 -1.56 -23.52
CA GLN A 9 1.24 -0.72 -23.90
C GLN A 9 2.33 -1.56 -24.57
N ALA A 10 2.97 -1.01 -25.59
CA ALA A 10 4.10 -1.68 -26.22
C ALA A 10 5.24 -1.91 -25.22
N ILE A 11 5.86 -3.08 -25.28
CA ILE A 11 7.05 -3.36 -24.49
C ILE A 11 8.17 -2.37 -24.85
N PRO A 12 8.81 -1.70 -23.88
CA PRO A 12 9.95 -0.81 -24.16
C PRO A 12 11.09 -1.55 -24.84
N GLU A 13 11.76 -0.90 -25.78
CA GLU A 13 12.85 -1.54 -26.58
C GLU A 13 13.92 -2.20 -25.69
N TYR A 14 14.38 -1.50 -24.63
CA TYR A 14 15.35 -2.04 -23.70
C TYR A 14 14.88 -3.30 -22.96
N ALA A 15 13.57 -3.47 -22.77
CA ALA A 15 13.00 -4.60 -22.09
C ALA A 15 12.78 -5.83 -22.99
N LYS A 16 12.75 -5.64 -24.33
CA LYS A 16 12.59 -6.75 -25.27
C LYS A 16 13.74 -7.74 -25.22
N GLU A 17 14.95 -7.23 -25.05
CA GLU A 17 16.19 -8.01 -25.05
C GLU A 17 16.52 -8.62 -23.69
N LEU A 18 15.82 -8.23 -22.61
CA LEU A 18 16.05 -8.79 -21.29
C LEU A 18 15.74 -10.28 -21.26
N LEU A 19 16.68 -11.07 -20.76
CA LEU A 19 16.48 -12.46 -20.46
C LEU A 19 15.72 -12.64 -19.16
N VAL A 20 14.91 -13.67 -19.09
CA VAL A 20 14.24 -14.10 -17.87
C VAL A 20 15.14 -15.10 -17.20
N GLU A 21 15.71 -14.72 -16.06
CA GLU A 21 16.60 -15.58 -15.28
C GLU A 21 15.82 -16.45 -14.29
N ASP A 22 16.44 -17.51 -13.82
CA ASP A 22 15.91 -18.33 -12.74
C ASP A 22 16.13 -17.63 -11.40
N LEU A 23 15.02 -17.26 -10.75
CA LEU A 23 15.03 -16.52 -9.48
C LEU A 23 15.75 -17.26 -8.32
N TYR A 24 15.96 -18.58 -8.43
CA TYR A 24 16.70 -19.37 -7.43
C TYR A 24 18.21 -19.37 -7.65
N LYS A 25 18.67 -18.88 -8.79
CA LYS A 25 20.09 -18.64 -9.05
C LYS A 25 20.53 -17.30 -8.48
N ILE A 26 20.35 -17.15 -7.17
CA ILE A 26 20.50 -15.87 -6.47
C ILE A 26 21.88 -15.27 -6.69
N ASP A 27 22.93 -16.07 -6.67
CA ASP A 27 24.31 -15.61 -6.84
C ASP A 27 24.55 -14.99 -8.23
N GLU A 28 23.94 -15.58 -9.27
CA GLU A 28 24.03 -15.06 -10.64
C GLU A 28 23.15 -13.82 -10.83
N VAL A 29 21.91 -13.85 -10.30
CA VAL A 29 20.91 -12.77 -10.47
C VAL A 29 21.25 -11.55 -9.62
N ALA A 30 21.80 -11.73 -8.42
CA ALA A 30 22.15 -10.64 -7.51
C ALA A 30 23.42 -9.87 -7.96
N ASP A 31 24.24 -10.47 -8.83
CA ASP A 31 25.45 -9.81 -9.31
C ASP A 31 25.11 -8.57 -10.15
N GLY A 32 25.61 -7.41 -9.72
CA GLY A 32 25.43 -6.15 -10.42
C GLY A 32 24.05 -5.49 -10.29
N ILE A 33 23.20 -5.95 -9.36
CA ILE A 33 21.92 -5.27 -9.06
C ILE A 33 21.88 -4.74 -7.63
N ASP A 34 21.32 -3.55 -7.46
CA ASP A 34 21.17 -2.90 -6.14
C ASP A 34 19.85 -3.23 -5.47
N MET A 35 18.79 -3.50 -6.26
CA MET A 35 17.43 -3.66 -5.78
C MET A 35 16.61 -4.64 -6.62
N VAL A 36 15.70 -5.37 -5.96
CA VAL A 36 14.67 -6.19 -6.61
C VAL A 36 13.27 -5.82 -6.13
N PHE A 37 12.30 -5.92 -7.04
CA PHE A 37 10.88 -5.90 -6.68
C PHE A 37 10.36 -7.34 -6.59
N CYS A 38 9.82 -7.72 -5.43
CA CYS A 38 9.26 -9.06 -5.23
C CYS A 38 7.73 -9.00 -5.33
N ALA A 39 7.16 -9.65 -6.37
CA ALA A 39 5.73 -9.75 -6.62
C ALA A 39 5.37 -11.15 -7.17
N ILE A 40 5.95 -12.18 -6.61
CA ILE A 40 5.78 -13.57 -7.03
C ILE A 40 4.81 -14.31 -6.11
N ASN A 41 4.22 -15.38 -6.60
CA ASN A 41 3.32 -16.24 -5.83
C ASN A 41 4.04 -17.53 -5.44
N LEU A 42 4.42 -17.63 -4.18
CA LEU A 42 4.98 -18.82 -3.53
C LEU A 42 4.32 -18.99 -2.16
N ASP A 43 4.54 -20.13 -1.52
CA ASP A 43 4.17 -20.30 -0.13
C ASP A 43 4.94 -19.34 0.79
N LYS A 44 4.39 -19.08 1.97
CA LYS A 44 4.91 -18.05 2.87
C LYS A 44 6.35 -18.28 3.30
N GLU A 45 6.73 -19.53 3.57
CA GLU A 45 8.08 -19.87 4.05
C GLU A 45 9.12 -19.72 2.94
N ALA A 46 8.78 -20.20 1.72
CA ALA A 46 9.62 -20.03 0.55
C ALA A 46 9.82 -18.55 0.20
N LEU A 47 8.77 -17.71 0.30
CA LEU A 47 8.87 -16.27 0.11
C LEU A 47 9.80 -15.61 1.13
N ILE A 48 9.63 -15.92 2.42
CA ILE A 48 10.49 -15.38 3.48
C ILE A 48 11.95 -15.73 3.19
N LYS A 49 12.23 -17.01 2.88
CA LYS A 49 13.57 -17.48 2.59
C LYS A 49 14.17 -16.77 1.39
N LEU A 50 13.43 -16.70 0.29
CA LEU A 50 13.88 -16.07 -0.95
C LEU A 50 14.22 -14.59 -0.75
N GLU A 51 13.32 -13.82 -0.12
CA GLU A 51 13.54 -12.39 0.13
C GLU A 51 14.74 -12.17 1.07
N GLU A 52 14.92 -13.02 2.09
CA GLU A 52 16.10 -12.97 2.96
C GLU A 52 17.39 -13.36 2.26
N ASP A 53 17.35 -14.35 1.37
CA ASP A 53 18.52 -14.79 0.62
C ASP A 53 19.02 -13.71 -0.34
N TYR A 54 18.09 -12.96 -1.03
CA TYR A 54 18.47 -11.77 -1.80
C TYR A 54 19.03 -10.67 -0.90
N ALA A 55 18.40 -10.38 0.22
CA ALA A 55 18.91 -9.37 1.16
C ALA A 55 20.32 -9.70 1.67
N LYS A 56 20.62 -10.98 1.95
CA LYS A 56 21.96 -11.46 2.35
C LYS A 56 23.02 -11.33 1.25
N ARG A 57 22.60 -11.09 0.00
CA ARG A 57 23.49 -10.73 -1.11
C ARG A 57 23.63 -9.22 -1.29
N GLU A 58 23.34 -8.47 -0.24
CA GLU A 58 23.40 -7.00 -0.20
C GLU A 58 22.43 -6.30 -1.15
N VAL A 59 21.39 -7.02 -1.62
CA VAL A 59 20.34 -6.48 -2.48
C VAL A 59 19.19 -5.95 -1.64
N VAL A 60 18.67 -4.77 -1.96
CA VAL A 60 17.46 -4.23 -1.35
C VAL A 60 16.23 -4.90 -1.95
N VAL A 61 15.37 -5.48 -1.11
CA VAL A 61 14.14 -6.13 -1.54
C VAL A 61 12.93 -5.25 -1.23
N VAL A 62 12.26 -4.76 -2.27
CA VAL A 62 10.96 -4.07 -2.16
C VAL A 62 9.85 -5.06 -2.46
N SER A 63 9.14 -5.52 -1.43
CA SER A 63 8.19 -6.62 -1.54
C SER A 63 6.73 -6.15 -1.55
N ASN A 64 5.95 -6.62 -2.54
CA ASN A 64 4.49 -6.53 -2.55
C ASN A 64 3.82 -7.67 -1.79
N ASN A 65 4.58 -8.71 -1.42
CA ASN A 65 4.07 -9.90 -0.75
C ASN A 65 3.79 -9.65 0.73
N SER A 66 2.92 -10.48 1.31
CA SER A 66 2.55 -10.36 2.72
C SER A 66 3.45 -11.14 3.69
N ALA A 67 4.37 -11.96 3.17
CA ALA A 67 5.10 -12.93 3.97
C ALA A 67 5.92 -12.32 5.12
N ASN A 68 6.59 -11.20 4.86
CA ASN A 68 7.44 -10.50 5.83
C ASN A 68 6.75 -9.32 6.54
N ARG A 69 5.49 -8.96 6.19
CA ARG A 69 4.80 -7.77 6.75
C ARG A 69 4.67 -7.78 8.27
N ASN A 70 4.54 -8.97 8.87
CA ASN A 70 4.32 -9.12 10.32
C ASN A 70 5.61 -9.17 11.15
N LYS A 71 6.81 -9.13 10.53
CA LYS A 71 8.07 -9.08 11.27
C LYS A 71 8.29 -7.68 11.85
N ASP A 72 8.70 -7.60 13.11
CA ASP A 72 8.86 -6.33 13.83
C ASP A 72 10.01 -5.48 13.28
N ASP A 73 11.01 -6.12 12.65
CA ASP A 73 12.17 -5.46 12.07
C ASP A 73 12.06 -5.22 10.56
N VAL A 74 10.91 -5.57 9.94
CA VAL A 74 10.67 -5.32 8.53
C VAL A 74 9.69 -4.15 8.37
N PRO A 75 10.15 -3.00 7.83
CA PRO A 75 9.27 -1.85 7.65
C PRO A 75 8.23 -2.14 6.58
N MET A 76 6.97 -1.83 6.89
CA MET A 76 5.85 -1.86 5.97
C MET A 76 5.48 -0.41 5.65
N ILE A 77 5.79 0.05 4.44
CA ILE A 77 5.87 1.47 4.12
C ILE A 77 4.73 1.94 3.22
N ILE A 78 4.10 3.03 3.64
CA ILE A 78 3.41 4.00 2.78
C ILE A 78 4.28 5.26 2.84
N PRO A 79 5.03 5.61 1.77
CA PRO A 79 6.05 6.66 1.83
C PRO A 79 5.56 7.97 2.44
N GLU A 80 4.33 8.35 2.13
CA GLU A 80 3.71 9.60 2.59
C GLU A 80 3.29 9.59 4.07
N ILE A 81 3.36 8.44 4.76
CA ILE A 81 2.83 8.28 6.11
C ILE A 81 3.91 7.95 7.13
N ASN A 82 4.71 6.93 6.85
CA ASN A 82 5.57 6.31 7.87
C ASN A 82 7.00 6.00 7.39
N SER A 83 7.58 6.89 6.60
CA SER A 83 8.98 6.79 6.15
C SER A 83 9.98 6.61 7.30
N ALA A 84 9.67 7.14 8.50
CA ALA A 84 10.47 6.98 9.71
C ALA A 84 10.59 5.50 10.17
N HIS A 85 9.75 4.59 9.68
CA HIS A 85 9.92 3.15 9.97
C HIS A 85 11.21 2.57 9.36
N LEU A 86 11.84 3.25 8.42
CA LEU A 86 13.17 2.89 7.92
C LEU A 86 14.25 2.95 9.01
N ASP A 87 14.02 3.64 10.11
CA ASP A 87 14.93 3.67 11.27
C ASP A 87 15.09 2.30 11.95
N VAL A 88 14.26 1.31 11.61
CA VAL A 88 14.40 -0.09 12.06
C VAL A 88 15.50 -0.85 11.32
N LEU A 89 15.96 -0.37 10.16
CA LEU A 89 16.87 -1.10 9.28
C LEU A 89 18.20 -1.53 9.93
N PRO A 90 18.82 -0.75 10.84
CA PRO A 90 20.02 -1.24 11.53
C PRO A 90 19.78 -2.55 12.30
N ALA A 91 18.61 -2.71 12.94
CA ALA A 91 18.25 -3.95 13.63
C ALA A 91 18.00 -5.10 12.65
N GLN A 92 17.33 -4.84 11.54
CA GLN A 92 17.11 -5.85 10.50
C GLN A 92 18.44 -6.32 9.87
N ARG A 93 19.32 -5.39 9.48
CA ARG A 93 20.64 -5.69 8.93
C ARG A 93 21.48 -6.53 9.89
N LYS A 94 21.46 -6.19 11.17
CA LYS A 94 22.14 -7.00 12.21
C LYS A 94 21.59 -8.43 12.26
N ARG A 95 20.28 -8.63 12.17
CA ARG A 95 19.65 -9.97 12.13
C ARG A 95 20.01 -10.75 10.87
N LEU A 96 20.02 -10.08 9.71
CA LEU A 96 20.35 -10.70 8.43
C LEU A 96 21.85 -10.93 8.22
N GLY A 97 22.70 -10.19 8.95
CA GLY A 97 24.16 -10.18 8.77
C GLY A 97 24.59 -9.44 7.51
N THR A 98 23.91 -8.31 7.19
CA THR A 98 24.14 -7.50 5.99
C THR A 98 24.63 -6.10 6.35
N GLU A 99 25.31 -5.45 5.41
CA GLU A 99 25.71 -4.04 5.51
C GLU A 99 24.75 -3.12 4.77
N LYS A 100 24.36 -3.48 3.55
CA LYS A 100 23.45 -2.71 2.68
C LYS A 100 22.10 -3.38 2.49
N GLY A 101 22.06 -4.71 2.34
CA GLY A 101 20.85 -5.47 2.03
C GLY A 101 19.79 -5.40 3.13
N PHE A 102 18.54 -5.25 2.72
CA PHE A 102 17.38 -5.28 3.62
C PHE A 102 16.08 -5.56 2.85
N ILE A 103 15.02 -5.82 3.59
CA ILE A 103 13.67 -6.03 3.08
C ILE A 103 12.78 -4.90 3.55
N VAL A 104 12.04 -4.29 2.63
CA VAL A 104 10.92 -3.40 2.90
C VAL A 104 9.67 -3.94 2.24
N THR A 105 8.54 -3.89 2.93
CA THR A 105 7.28 -4.39 2.40
C THR A 105 6.31 -3.26 2.12
N LYS A 106 5.50 -3.45 1.11
CA LYS A 106 4.34 -2.65 0.84
C LYS A 106 3.12 -3.24 1.56
N PRO A 107 2.24 -2.42 2.18
CA PRO A 107 1.03 -2.92 2.82
C PRO A 107 -0.02 -3.41 1.82
N ASN A 108 -1.09 -3.98 2.33
CA ASN A 108 -2.24 -4.42 1.56
C ASN A 108 -2.80 -3.28 0.68
N CYS A 109 -3.30 -3.65 -0.50
CA CYS A 109 -3.81 -2.67 -1.47
C CYS A 109 -5.11 -1.99 -1.02
N SER A 110 -5.98 -2.69 -0.28
CA SER A 110 -7.28 -2.15 0.12
C SER A 110 -7.16 -1.01 1.14
N ILE A 111 -6.18 -1.08 2.04
CA ILE A 111 -6.01 -0.07 3.09
C ILE A 111 -5.58 1.31 2.55
N GLN A 112 -5.06 1.36 1.32
CA GLN A 112 -4.72 2.62 0.66
C GLN A 112 -5.94 3.54 0.46
N SER A 113 -7.16 3.00 0.46
CA SER A 113 -8.39 3.77 0.29
C SER A 113 -8.83 4.52 1.56
N TYR A 114 -8.26 4.22 2.75
CA TYR A 114 -8.69 4.87 4.00
C TYR A 114 -7.54 5.26 4.95
N VAL A 115 -6.44 4.51 5.02
CA VAL A 115 -5.32 4.83 5.92
C VAL A 115 -4.72 6.22 5.66
N PRO A 116 -4.56 6.69 4.40
CA PRO A 116 -4.13 8.06 4.14
C PRO A 116 -5.06 9.13 4.70
N ILE A 117 -6.38 8.88 4.72
CA ILE A 117 -7.36 9.79 5.30
C ILE A 117 -7.20 9.84 6.81
N PHE A 118 -7.06 8.69 7.47
CA PHE A 118 -6.76 8.63 8.90
C PHE A 118 -5.46 9.36 9.25
N ASN A 119 -4.42 9.23 8.40
CA ASN A 119 -3.18 9.98 8.61
C ASN A 119 -3.38 11.50 8.51
N ALA A 120 -4.20 11.97 7.59
CA ALA A 120 -4.52 13.39 7.49
C ALA A 120 -5.26 13.91 8.73
N LEU A 121 -5.98 13.05 9.43
CA LEU A 121 -6.78 13.34 10.63
C LEU A 121 -6.11 12.91 11.94
N LYS A 122 -4.85 12.42 11.91
CA LYS A 122 -4.19 11.79 13.07
C LYS A 122 -4.10 12.66 14.32
N GLU A 123 -4.05 13.98 14.16
CA GLU A 123 -3.97 14.91 15.30
C GLU A 123 -5.27 14.92 16.13
N TYR A 124 -6.39 14.48 15.56
CA TYR A 124 -7.68 14.40 16.25
C TYR A 124 -7.92 13.04 16.92
N GLY A 125 -7.03 12.06 16.71
CA GLY A 125 -7.07 10.74 17.33
C GLY A 125 -8.24 9.89 16.82
N VAL A 126 -8.04 9.11 15.76
CA VAL A 126 -9.02 8.10 15.32
C VAL A 126 -9.02 6.95 16.33
N LYS A 127 -10.15 6.73 17.04
CA LYS A 127 -10.28 5.71 18.09
C LYS A 127 -10.81 4.38 17.59
N GLU A 128 -11.92 4.45 16.89
CA GLU A 128 -12.69 3.28 16.43
C GLU A 128 -13.15 3.53 15.01
N ALA A 129 -13.07 2.50 14.18
CA ALA A 129 -13.62 2.59 12.83
C ALA A 129 -14.24 1.26 12.38
N SER A 130 -15.39 1.37 11.72
CA SER A 130 -16.02 0.31 10.94
C SER A 130 -15.74 0.55 9.46
N ILE A 131 -15.14 -0.44 8.81
CA ILE A 131 -14.61 -0.34 7.45
C ILE A 131 -15.27 -1.42 6.60
N CYS A 132 -15.93 -1.03 5.51
CA CYS A 132 -16.37 -1.96 4.49
C CYS A 132 -15.67 -1.66 3.18
N THR A 133 -14.84 -2.59 2.68
CA THR A 133 -14.12 -2.42 1.42
C THR A 133 -14.84 -3.11 0.27
N TYR A 134 -14.92 -2.44 -0.86
CA TYR A 134 -15.43 -2.94 -2.14
C TYR A 134 -14.23 -3.13 -3.07
N GLN A 135 -13.74 -4.38 -3.15
CA GLN A 135 -12.49 -4.69 -3.80
C GLN A 135 -12.67 -5.16 -5.24
N ALA A 136 -11.98 -4.51 -6.16
CA ALA A 136 -11.96 -4.83 -7.58
C ALA A 136 -11.37 -6.21 -7.88
N ILE A 137 -11.80 -6.84 -8.97
CA ILE A 137 -11.40 -8.21 -9.36
C ILE A 137 -9.90 -8.34 -9.66
N SER A 138 -9.26 -7.29 -10.18
CA SER A 138 -7.82 -7.30 -10.46
C SER A 138 -6.96 -7.52 -9.20
N GLY A 139 -7.50 -7.26 -8.01
CA GLY A 139 -6.86 -7.60 -6.74
C GLY A 139 -6.61 -9.11 -6.55
N SER A 140 -7.32 -9.96 -7.29
CA SER A 140 -7.07 -11.41 -7.37
C SER A 140 -6.15 -11.82 -8.53
N GLY A 141 -5.61 -10.85 -9.29
CA GLY A 141 -4.83 -11.09 -10.49
C GLY A 141 -5.64 -11.55 -11.69
N LYS A 142 -6.98 -11.33 -11.71
CA LYS A 142 -7.89 -11.79 -12.74
C LYS A 142 -8.58 -10.62 -13.46
N THR A 143 -8.99 -10.87 -14.69
CA THR A 143 -9.88 -10.04 -15.48
C THR A 143 -11.28 -10.67 -15.55
N PHE A 144 -12.27 -9.95 -16.09
CA PHE A 144 -13.61 -10.53 -16.32
C PHE A 144 -13.59 -11.70 -17.31
N ASN A 145 -12.66 -11.73 -18.26
CA ASN A 145 -12.50 -12.85 -19.17
C ASN A 145 -11.99 -14.12 -18.46
N GLU A 146 -11.16 -13.95 -17.43
CA GLU A 146 -10.61 -15.06 -16.64
C GLU A 146 -11.52 -15.44 -15.45
N TRP A 147 -12.48 -14.58 -15.12
CA TRP A 147 -13.43 -14.80 -14.05
C TRP A 147 -14.83 -14.27 -14.40
N PRO A 148 -15.49 -14.87 -15.41
CA PRO A 148 -16.80 -14.41 -15.90
C PRO A 148 -17.91 -14.47 -14.85
N GLU A 149 -17.80 -15.34 -13.84
CA GLU A 149 -18.79 -15.46 -12.74
C GLU A 149 -18.84 -14.23 -11.83
N MET A 150 -17.88 -13.31 -11.98
CA MET A 150 -17.92 -12.03 -11.26
C MET A 150 -18.81 -10.98 -11.92
N VAL A 151 -19.23 -11.18 -13.17
CA VAL A 151 -20.19 -10.28 -13.81
C VAL A 151 -21.52 -10.36 -13.08
N GLU A 152 -22.07 -9.23 -12.65
CA GLU A 152 -23.32 -9.12 -11.87
C GLU A 152 -23.30 -9.87 -10.51
N ASN A 153 -22.11 -10.15 -9.95
CA ASN A 153 -21.97 -10.92 -8.72
C ASN A 153 -21.11 -10.19 -7.66
N ILE A 154 -21.40 -10.47 -6.41
CA ILE A 154 -20.66 -9.96 -5.22
C ILE A 154 -20.28 -11.14 -4.35
N ILE A 155 -18.99 -11.22 -3.96
CA ILE A 155 -18.52 -12.21 -3.01
C ILE A 155 -18.30 -11.52 -1.66
N PRO A 156 -19.02 -11.92 -0.58
CA PRO A 156 -19.02 -11.19 0.70
C PRO A 156 -17.78 -11.44 1.57
N TYR A 157 -16.82 -12.22 1.11
CA TYR A 157 -15.61 -12.58 1.85
C TYR A 157 -14.41 -12.73 0.93
N ILE A 158 -13.27 -12.18 1.35
CA ILE A 158 -11.97 -12.36 0.69
C ILE A 158 -10.98 -12.88 1.73
N GLY A 159 -10.46 -14.09 1.54
CA GLY A 159 -9.62 -14.78 2.53
C GLY A 159 -8.44 -13.96 3.03
N GLY A 160 -8.38 -13.72 4.34
CA GLY A 160 -7.30 -13.02 5.02
C GLY A 160 -7.25 -11.50 4.79
N GLU A 161 -8.23 -10.90 4.08
CA GLU A 161 -8.22 -9.45 3.82
C GLU A 161 -8.75 -8.64 5.03
N GLU A 162 -9.68 -9.19 5.79
CA GLU A 162 -10.23 -8.52 6.97
C GLU A 162 -9.15 -8.37 8.05
N GLU A 163 -8.42 -9.44 8.37
CA GLU A 163 -7.32 -9.40 9.35
C GLU A 163 -6.19 -8.46 8.94
N LYS A 164 -5.88 -8.36 7.65
CA LYS A 164 -4.91 -7.38 7.15
C LYS A 164 -5.43 -5.96 7.29
N SER A 165 -6.70 -5.73 6.95
CA SER A 165 -7.36 -4.42 7.03
C SER A 165 -7.45 -3.91 8.47
N GLU A 166 -7.52 -4.81 9.46
CA GLU A 166 -7.55 -4.47 10.88
C GLU A 166 -6.15 -4.27 11.48
N LYS A 167 -5.15 -5.10 11.09
CA LYS A 167 -3.83 -5.14 11.73
C LYS A 167 -2.77 -4.28 11.06
N GLU A 168 -2.75 -4.24 9.72
CA GLU A 168 -1.71 -3.49 9.00
C GLU A 168 -1.74 -1.98 9.30
N PRO A 169 -2.90 -1.30 9.41
CA PRO A 169 -2.95 0.11 9.81
C PRO A 169 -2.29 0.36 11.17
N LEU A 170 -2.49 -0.52 12.15
CA LEU A 170 -1.88 -0.38 13.48
C LEU A 170 -0.34 -0.40 13.40
N LYS A 171 0.23 -1.26 12.55
CA LYS A 171 1.67 -1.27 12.30
C LYS A 171 2.12 0.00 11.59
N ILE A 172 1.36 0.52 10.60
CA ILE A 172 1.71 1.73 9.85
C ILE A 172 1.75 2.96 10.76
N PHE A 173 0.80 3.07 11.71
CA PHE A 173 0.77 4.16 12.69
C PHE A 173 1.67 3.91 13.91
N GLY A 174 2.28 2.73 14.00
CA GLY A 174 3.22 2.37 15.04
C GLY A 174 4.50 3.20 15.05
N LYS A 175 5.38 2.88 15.96
CA LYS A 175 6.66 3.58 16.16
C LYS A 175 7.82 2.61 16.24
N VAL A 176 9.00 3.05 15.84
CA VAL A 176 10.24 2.29 16.03
C VAL A 176 10.72 2.51 17.46
N VAL A 177 10.82 1.41 18.22
CA VAL A 177 11.30 1.40 19.60
C VAL A 177 12.29 0.24 19.74
N ASP A 178 13.50 0.50 20.19
CA ASP A 178 14.56 -0.49 20.44
C ASP A 178 14.79 -1.46 19.25
N GLY A 179 14.78 -0.90 18.03
CA GLY A 179 15.00 -1.68 16.80
C GLY A 179 13.82 -2.55 16.37
N LYS A 180 12.62 -2.27 16.84
CA LYS A 180 11.36 -2.93 16.49
C LYS A 180 10.28 -1.93 16.16
N ILE A 181 9.41 -2.27 15.23
CA ILE A 181 8.18 -1.52 14.97
C ILE A 181 7.12 -2.03 15.93
N VAL A 182 6.75 -1.20 16.89
CA VAL A 182 5.66 -1.47 17.85
C VAL A 182 4.38 -0.89 17.26
N PRO A 183 3.34 -1.71 17.01
CA PRO A 183 2.06 -1.23 16.51
C PRO A 183 1.40 -0.21 17.44
N ASP A 184 0.61 0.68 16.87
CA ASP A 184 -0.26 1.58 17.63
C ASP A 184 -1.50 0.80 18.09
N ASP A 185 -1.74 0.73 19.38
CA ASP A 185 -2.87 0.04 20.01
C ASP A 185 -4.01 0.99 20.43
N SER A 186 -3.87 2.28 20.16
CA SER A 186 -4.90 3.29 20.47
C SER A 186 -6.15 3.17 19.63
N MET A 187 -6.05 2.53 18.44
CA MET A 187 -7.10 2.45 17.44
C MET A 187 -7.73 1.05 17.39
N LYS A 188 -9.08 0.99 17.35
CA LYS A 188 -9.82 -0.26 17.14
C LYS A 188 -10.46 -0.25 15.77
N LEU A 189 -10.16 -1.24 14.97
CA LEU A 189 -10.65 -1.37 13.61
C LEU A 189 -11.43 -2.67 13.43
N SER A 190 -12.59 -2.57 12.78
CA SER A 190 -13.38 -3.73 12.35
C SER A 190 -13.61 -3.62 10.84
N ALA A 191 -13.27 -4.67 10.10
CA ALA A 191 -13.31 -4.67 8.65
C ALA A 191 -14.19 -5.76 8.06
N GLN A 192 -14.89 -5.43 6.98
CA GLN A 192 -15.52 -6.36 6.05
C GLN A 192 -14.94 -6.14 4.66
N CYS A 193 -14.52 -7.23 3.99
CA CYS A 193 -13.87 -7.16 2.69
C CYS A 193 -14.68 -7.89 1.64
N ILE A 194 -15.29 -7.13 0.73
CA ILE A 194 -16.24 -7.60 -0.28
C ILE A 194 -15.60 -7.52 -1.67
N ARG A 195 -15.66 -8.58 -2.45
CA ARG A 195 -15.30 -8.55 -3.87
C ARG A 195 -16.48 -8.08 -4.70
N VAL A 196 -16.26 -7.08 -5.55
CA VAL A 196 -17.29 -6.48 -6.40
C VAL A 196 -16.93 -6.57 -7.90
N PRO A 197 -17.92 -6.50 -8.80
CA PRO A 197 -17.70 -6.59 -10.24
C PRO A 197 -17.16 -5.26 -10.82
N VAL A 198 -16.03 -4.82 -10.31
CA VAL A 198 -15.26 -3.65 -10.76
C VAL A 198 -13.89 -4.14 -11.19
N LEU A 199 -13.39 -3.71 -12.35
CA LEU A 199 -12.10 -4.17 -12.85
C LEU A 199 -10.95 -3.72 -11.95
N ASP A 200 -10.81 -2.40 -11.74
CA ASP A 200 -9.77 -1.77 -10.93
C ASP A 200 -10.36 -0.67 -10.04
N GLY A 201 -9.69 -0.44 -8.90
CA GLY A 201 -10.05 0.58 -7.93
C GLY A 201 -10.76 -0.02 -6.71
N HIS A 202 -10.09 0.00 -5.55
CA HIS A 202 -10.68 -0.40 -4.27
C HIS A 202 -11.32 0.81 -3.60
N LEU A 203 -12.60 0.68 -3.27
CA LEU A 203 -13.36 1.68 -2.56
C LEU A 203 -13.58 1.21 -1.12
N ALA A 204 -13.55 2.14 -0.16
CA ALA A 204 -13.88 1.87 1.24
C ALA A 204 -14.99 2.81 1.72
N CYS A 205 -16.01 2.25 2.34
CA CYS A 205 -16.98 2.98 3.16
C CYS A 205 -16.52 2.86 4.61
N VAL A 206 -16.29 4.00 5.26
CA VAL A 206 -15.71 4.06 6.60
C VAL A 206 -16.56 4.92 7.50
N SER A 207 -16.95 4.40 8.67
CA SER A 207 -17.51 5.16 9.79
C SER A 207 -16.52 5.12 10.95
N PHE A 208 -16.29 6.25 11.64
CA PHE A 208 -15.23 6.37 12.63
C PHE A 208 -15.54 7.37 13.74
N ASN A 209 -14.92 7.15 14.90
CA ASN A 209 -14.92 8.03 16.06
C ASN A 209 -13.58 8.72 16.25
N LEU A 210 -13.60 9.94 16.76
CA LEU A 210 -12.43 10.75 17.10
C LEU A 210 -12.28 10.88 18.62
N GLU A 211 -11.05 11.10 19.10
CA GLU A 211 -10.81 11.52 20.49
C GLU A 211 -11.20 12.98 20.71
N ASN A 212 -10.83 13.83 19.75
CA ASN A 212 -11.05 15.26 19.78
C ASN A 212 -11.80 15.66 18.51
N ASP A 213 -13.04 16.04 18.65
CA ASP A 213 -13.88 16.45 17.52
C ASP A 213 -13.69 17.95 17.21
N PRO A 214 -13.07 18.29 16.05
CA PRO A 214 -12.87 19.69 15.64
C PRO A 214 -14.05 20.24 14.79
N GLY A 215 -15.07 19.42 14.52
CA GLY A 215 -16.18 19.71 13.63
C GLY A 215 -15.90 19.39 12.16
N LEU A 216 -16.97 19.08 11.42
CA LEU A 216 -16.94 18.57 10.04
C LEU A 216 -16.12 19.45 9.08
N GLU A 217 -16.35 20.76 9.10
CA GLU A 217 -15.69 21.70 8.19
C GLU A 217 -14.17 21.71 8.41
N THR A 218 -13.72 21.60 9.66
CA THR A 218 -12.31 21.52 10.01
C THR A 218 -11.67 20.23 9.45
N LEU A 219 -12.36 19.11 9.58
CA LEU A 219 -11.90 17.83 9.02
C LEU A 219 -11.76 17.87 7.49
N ILE A 220 -12.76 18.44 6.81
CA ILE A 220 -12.74 18.64 5.34
C ILE A 220 -11.54 19.49 4.92
N GLU A 221 -11.34 20.63 5.58
CA GLU A 221 -10.23 21.52 5.26
C GLU A 221 -8.86 20.88 5.59
N LYS A 222 -8.78 20.08 6.64
CA LYS A 222 -7.56 19.34 6.99
C LYS A 222 -7.18 18.33 5.92
N ILE A 223 -8.15 17.56 5.42
CA ILE A 223 -7.92 16.59 4.33
C ILE A 223 -7.47 17.31 3.04
N LYS A 224 -8.14 18.40 2.65
CA LYS A 224 -7.81 19.17 1.45
C LYS A 224 -6.41 19.77 1.48
N LYS A 225 -5.96 20.20 2.66
CA LYS A 225 -4.68 20.88 2.87
C LYS A 225 -3.56 19.93 3.29
N HIS A 226 -3.86 18.62 3.38
CA HIS A 226 -2.86 17.65 3.81
C HIS A 226 -1.72 17.52 2.80
N VAL A 227 -0.52 17.85 3.24
CA VAL A 227 0.73 17.71 2.48
C VAL A 227 1.61 16.73 3.23
N PRO A 228 1.92 15.56 2.67
CA PRO A 228 2.86 14.62 3.27
C PRO A 228 4.26 15.18 3.42
N GLU A 229 4.96 14.77 4.47
CA GLU A 229 6.34 15.22 4.70
C GLU A 229 7.28 14.88 3.54
N ILE A 230 7.07 13.74 2.89
CA ILE A 230 7.90 13.31 1.75
C ILE A 230 7.77 14.21 0.52
N SER A 231 6.75 15.08 0.44
CA SER A 231 6.58 16.00 -0.69
C SER A 231 7.80 16.91 -0.90
N LYS A 232 8.59 17.17 0.16
CA LYS A 232 9.86 17.91 0.08
C LYS A 232 10.94 17.19 -0.76
N HIS A 233 10.78 15.90 -1.00
CA HIS A 233 11.74 15.10 -1.78
C HIS A 233 11.47 15.11 -3.28
N GLU A 234 10.29 15.59 -3.71
CA GLU A 234 9.89 15.70 -5.12
C GLU A 234 10.07 14.37 -5.87
N LEU A 235 9.59 13.27 -5.26
CA LEU A 235 9.70 11.93 -5.85
C LEU A 235 8.86 11.84 -7.13
N PRO A 236 9.38 11.22 -8.22
CA PRO A 236 8.74 11.22 -9.54
C PRO A 236 7.30 10.65 -9.58
N LEU A 237 7.00 9.67 -8.71
CA LEU A 237 5.67 9.06 -8.61
C LEU A 237 4.81 9.60 -7.47
N ALA A 238 5.32 10.55 -6.66
CA ALA A 238 4.51 11.15 -5.61
C ALA A 238 3.39 12.01 -6.19
N PRO A 239 2.11 11.73 -5.90
CA PRO A 239 1.00 12.50 -6.45
C PRO A 239 0.88 13.87 -5.79
N THR A 240 0.47 14.86 -6.57
CA THR A 240 0.23 16.23 -6.07
C THR A 240 -1.12 16.76 -6.54
N PRO A 241 -2.11 16.97 -5.64
CA PRO A 241 -2.08 16.67 -4.21
C PRO A 241 -2.13 15.16 -3.92
N PHE A 242 -1.65 14.76 -2.74
CA PHE A 242 -1.70 13.36 -2.30
C PHE A 242 -3.16 12.86 -2.15
N ILE A 243 -4.01 13.65 -1.50
CA ILE A 243 -5.43 13.36 -1.31
C ILE A 243 -6.27 14.39 -2.04
N LYS A 244 -7.23 13.95 -2.84
CA LYS A 244 -8.23 14.79 -3.50
C LYS A 244 -9.58 14.61 -2.85
N TYR A 245 -10.16 15.70 -2.35
CA TYR A 245 -11.49 15.72 -1.77
C TYR A 245 -12.54 16.12 -2.83
N TYR A 246 -13.61 15.33 -2.92
CA TYR A 246 -14.77 15.61 -3.75
C TYR A 246 -15.96 16.09 -2.92
N LYS A 247 -16.63 17.15 -3.39
CA LYS A 247 -17.86 17.69 -2.76
C LYS A 247 -19.13 17.02 -3.30
N GLU A 248 -19.03 16.45 -4.49
CA GLU A 248 -20.14 15.82 -5.19
C GLU A 248 -20.58 14.56 -4.45
N ASN A 249 -21.91 14.39 -4.32
CA ASN A 249 -22.50 13.30 -3.54
C ASN A 249 -22.29 11.91 -4.17
N ASP A 250 -21.97 11.82 -5.44
CA ASP A 250 -21.76 10.61 -6.20
C ASP A 250 -20.27 10.29 -6.43
N ARG A 251 -19.35 10.99 -5.75
CA ARG A 251 -17.89 10.78 -5.88
C ARG A 251 -17.26 10.39 -4.54
N PRO A 252 -16.16 9.59 -4.56
CA PRO A 252 -15.42 9.07 -5.72
C PRO A 252 -16.09 7.87 -6.37
N GLN A 253 -15.80 7.69 -7.68
CA GLN A 253 -16.23 6.52 -8.48
C GLN A 253 -15.00 5.83 -9.09
N PRO A 254 -14.87 4.48 -9.03
CA PRO A 254 -13.69 3.78 -9.55
C PRO A 254 -13.35 4.13 -11.00
N VAL A 255 -14.33 4.14 -11.90
CA VAL A 255 -14.08 4.40 -13.34
C VAL A 255 -13.61 5.83 -13.60
N LEU A 256 -14.13 6.80 -12.84
CA LEU A 256 -13.85 8.22 -13.05
C LEU A 256 -12.59 8.70 -12.33
N ASP A 257 -12.24 8.08 -11.20
CA ASP A 257 -11.26 8.66 -10.27
C ASP A 257 -10.01 7.84 -10.02
N ARG A 258 -10.06 6.53 -10.29
CA ARG A 258 -8.93 5.63 -9.98
C ARG A 258 -7.63 6.00 -10.69
N ASN A 259 -7.70 6.64 -11.86
CA ASN A 259 -6.53 7.00 -12.67
C ASN A 259 -5.98 8.40 -12.39
N ASN A 260 -6.53 9.14 -11.42
CA ASN A 260 -6.00 10.45 -11.04
C ASN A 260 -4.52 10.35 -10.67
N GLU A 261 -3.71 11.34 -11.11
CA GLU A 261 -2.26 11.36 -10.89
C GLU A 261 -1.60 10.00 -11.23
N LYS A 262 -1.89 9.49 -12.43
CA LYS A 262 -1.39 8.19 -12.90
C LYS A 262 -1.77 7.01 -11.99
N GLY A 263 -2.92 7.08 -11.32
CA GLY A 263 -3.38 6.07 -10.37
C GLY A 263 -2.70 6.11 -8.99
N MET A 264 -1.93 7.15 -8.70
CA MET A 264 -1.23 7.28 -7.42
C MET A 264 -1.97 8.13 -6.39
N GLN A 265 -2.95 8.94 -6.81
CA GLN A 265 -3.73 9.81 -5.93
C GLN A 265 -4.78 9.02 -5.14
N ILE A 266 -4.93 9.38 -3.86
CA ILE A 266 -6.05 8.93 -3.05
C ILE A 266 -7.21 9.91 -3.25
N THR A 267 -8.42 9.39 -3.41
CA THR A 267 -9.61 10.23 -3.53
C THR A 267 -10.58 9.96 -2.39
N VAL A 268 -11.19 10.98 -1.88
CA VAL A 268 -12.15 10.91 -0.79
C VAL A 268 -13.33 11.84 -1.05
N GLY A 269 -14.51 11.41 -0.65
CA GLY A 269 -15.73 12.20 -0.69
C GLY A 269 -16.72 11.72 0.35
N ARG A 270 -17.89 12.32 0.36
CA ARG A 270 -18.97 11.92 1.28
C ARG A 270 -18.59 12.01 2.76
N LEU A 271 -17.59 12.82 3.15
CA LEU A 271 -17.32 13.06 4.57
C LEU A 271 -18.46 13.87 5.17
N ARG A 272 -19.10 13.31 6.19
CA ARG A 272 -20.29 13.84 6.83
C ARG A 272 -20.48 13.21 8.21
N GLU A 273 -21.33 13.81 9.04
CA GLU A 273 -21.77 13.24 10.31
C GLU A 273 -22.43 11.86 10.12
N ASP A 274 -22.29 11.00 11.11
CA ASP A 274 -22.90 9.68 11.18
C ASP A 274 -23.90 9.62 12.35
N ASN A 275 -24.87 8.70 12.29
CA ASN A 275 -25.84 8.52 13.35
C ASN A 275 -25.37 7.59 14.48
N LEU A 276 -24.33 6.76 14.23
CA LEU A 276 -23.78 5.77 15.17
C LEU A 276 -22.34 6.10 15.58
N PHE A 277 -21.57 6.65 14.65
CA PHE A 277 -20.21 7.14 14.84
C PHE A 277 -20.22 8.67 14.74
N ASP A 278 -19.10 9.30 14.99
CA ASP A 278 -18.98 10.75 14.80
C ASP A 278 -19.10 11.11 13.32
N TYR A 279 -18.35 10.43 12.46
CA TYR A 279 -18.26 10.73 11.02
C TYR A 279 -18.19 9.47 10.15
N LYS A 280 -18.49 9.68 8.85
CA LYS A 280 -18.28 8.66 7.80
C LYS A 280 -17.84 9.30 6.49
N PHE A 281 -17.06 8.52 5.72
CA PHE A 281 -16.60 8.93 4.39
C PHE A 281 -16.55 7.74 3.41
N VAL A 282 -16.30 8.07 2.14
CA VAL A 282 -15.97 7.09 1.10
C VAL A 282 -14.60 7.45 0.53
N GLY A 283 -13.66 6.50 0.58
CA GLY A 283 -12.32 6.62 0.02
C GLY A 283 -12.09 5.67 -1.15
N LEU A 284 -11.21 6.03 -2.06
CA LEU A 284 -10.86 5.23 -3.23
C LEU A 284 -9.37 5.31 -3.51
N SER A 285 -8.78 4.19 -3.89
CA SER A 285 -7.41 4.09 -4.41
C SER A 285 -7.32 3.09 -5.56
N HIS A 286 -6.37 3.28 -6.47
CA HIS A 286 -6.06 2.30 -7.50
C HIS A 286 -5.28 1.12 -6.90
N ASN A 287 -5.85 -0.08 -6.91
CA ASN A 287 -5.28 -1.24 -6.23
C ASN A 287 -4.03 -1.81 -6.89
N THR A 288 -3.91 -1.77 -8.21
CA THR A 288 -2.75 -2.33 -8.93
C THR A 288 -1.62 -1.31 -9.12
N LEU A 289 -1.93 -0.01 -9.16
CA LEU A 289 -0.93 1.06 -9.22
C LEU A 289 -0.57 1.53 -7.82
N ARG A 290 -1.36 2.39 -7.18
CA ARG A 290 -1.10 2.85 -5.81
C ARG A 290 -0.96 1.68 -4.83
N GLY A 291 -1.89 0.72 -4.94
CA GLY A 291 -1.96 -0.47 -4.08
C GLY A 291 -0.86 -1.51 -4.33
N ALA A 292 -0.15 -1.51 -5.45
CA ALA A 292 0.87 -2.50 -5.78
C ALA A 292 2.09 -1.87 -6.48
N ALA A 293 2.18 -1.95 -7.82
CA ALA A 293 3.38 -1.63 -8.57
C ALA A 293 3.87 -0.19 -8.36
N GLY A 294 3.01 0.81 -8.52
CA GLY A 294 3.37 2.22 -8.34
C GLY A 294 3.79 2.55 -6.92
N GLY A 295 3.10 1.99 -5.91
CA GLY A 295 3.49 2.15 -4.51
C GLY A 295 4.84 1.51 -4.18
N ALA A 296 5.20 0.38 -4.82
CA ALA A 296 6.51 -0.23 -4.67
C ALA A 296 7.60 0.65 -5.30
N VAL A 297 7.37 1.18 -6.51
CA VAL A 297 8.32 2.10 -7.17
C VAL A 297 8.48 3.37 -6.35
N LEU A 298 7.41 3.97 -5.83
CA LEU A 298 7.50 5.15 -4.95
C LEU A 298 8.31 4.86 -3.68
N THR A 299 8.19 3.65 -3.11
CA THR A 299 9.03 3.22 -1.98
C THR A 299 10.50 3.13 -2.39
N ALA A 300 10.80 2.60 -3.57
CA ALA A 300 12.16 2.53 -4.10
C ALA A 300 12.75 3.93 -4.36
N GLU A 301 11.97 4.85 -4.91
CA GLU A 301 12.35 6.27 -5.09
C GLU A 301 12.71 6.92 -3.76
N LEU A 302 11.90 6.67 -2.71
CA LEU A 302 12.19 7.16 -1.36
C LEU A 302 13.49 6.58 -0.80
N ILE A 303 13.68 5.26 -0.89
CA ILE A 303 14.89 4.55 -0.43
C ILE A 303 16.14 5.15 -1.09
N LYS A 304 16.11 5.32 -2.41
CA LYS A 304 17.19 5.94 -3.16
C LYS A 304 17.43 7.39 -2.73
N LYS A 305 16.37 8.18 -2.61
CA LYS A 305 16.46 9.60 -2.21
C LYS A 305 17.07 9.80 -0.82
N LEU A 306 16.84 8.84 0.08
CA LEU A 306 17.38 8.84 1.44
C LEU A 306 18.81 8.26 1.55
N GLY A 307 19.43 7.83 0.44
CA GLY A 307 20.81 7.34 0.39
C GLY A 307 20.99 5.88 0.86
N TYR A 308 19.93 5.08 0.89
CA TYR A 308 20.04 3.67 1.32
C TYR A 308 20.62 2.74 0.26
N LEU A 309 20.81 3.21 -0.98
CA LEU A 309 21.42 2.46 -2.09
C LEU A 309 22.88 2.87 -2.37
N ASP A 310 23.42 3.85 -1.64
CA ASP A 310 24.78 4.38 -1.85
C ASP A 310 25.83 3.54 -1.11
#